data_cd439ec249d7d352b2f2b8526f619424
#
_entry.id   cd439ec249d7d352b2f2b8526f619424
#
_cell.length_a   1.000
_cell.length_b   1.000
_cell.length_c   1.000
_cell.angle_alpha   90.00
_cell.angle_beta   90.00
_cell.angle_gamma   90.00
#
_symmetry.space_group_name_H-M   'P 1'
#
loop_
_entity.id
_entity.type
_entity.pdbx_description
1 polymer ?
#
loop_
_entity_poly.entity_id
_entity_poly.type
_entity_poly.pdbx_seq_one_letter_code
_entity_poly.pdbx_strand_id
1 'polypeptide(L)' 'MNHRISFRLMEAVSGDTLEVFLDERLSFKENFKMLKSLCEKDYTKAEVYDPYKKVFLDRNTSLSEFGFQGFVFLKLFL' A
#
# COMPACT_ATOMS: atom_id res chain seq x y z
N MET A 1 -17.35 -12.78 0.50
CA MET A 1 -17.21 -11.32 0.32
C MET A 1 -15.73 -10.98 0.11
N ASN A 2 -15.43 -10.14 -0.85
CA ASN A 2 -14.05 -9.78 -1.17
C ASN A 2 -13.60 -8.58 -0.33
N HIS A 3 -12.56 -8.77 0.50
CA HIS A 3 -11.99 -7.72 1.33
C HIS A 3 -10.72 -7.12 0.73
N ARG A 4 -10.50 -7.32 -0.57
CA ARG A 4 -9.29 -6.85 -1.23
C ARG A 4 -9.54 -5.54 -1.97
N ILE A 5 -8.54 -4.66 -1.90
CA ILE A 5 -8.54 -3.39 -2.63
C ILE A 5 -7.38 -3.42 -3.62
N SER A 6 -7.65 -2.96 -4.83
CA SER A 6 -6.62 -2.91 -5.89
C SER A 6 -5.79 -1.64 -5.75
N PHE A 7 -4.48 -1.80 -5.67
CA PHE A 7 -3.53 -0.69 -5.55
C PHE A 7 -2.51 -0.71 -6.66
N ARG A 8 -2.15 0.48 -7.13
CA ARG A 8 -0.91 0.69 -7.86
C ARG A 8 0.03 1.44 -6.94
N LEU A 9 1.17 0.83 -6.61
CA LEU A 9 2.16 1.40 -5.72
C LEU A 9 3.40 1.75 -6.55
N MET A 10 3.86 3.00 -6.47
CA MET A 10 5.04 3.44 -7.20
C MET A 10 6.15 3.81 -6.21
N GLU A 11 7.33 3.23 -6.41
CA GLU A 11 8.50 3.62 -5.63
C GLU A 11 8.91 5.03 -6.05
N ALA A 12 8.95 5.95 -5.09
CA ALA A 12 9.14 7.36 -5.38
C ALA A 12 10.50 7.66 -6.03
N VAL A 13 11.54 6.91 -5.67
CA VAL A 13 12.90 7.15 -6.17
C VAL A 13 13.13 6.49 -7.52
N SER A 14 12.81 5.20 -7.64
CA SER A 14 13.08 4.43 -8.87
C SER A 14 12.02 4.61 -9.95
N GLY A 15 10.81 4.96 -9.56
CA GLY A 15 9.66 5.01 -10.46
C GLY A 15 9.04 3.65 -10.78
N ASP A 16 9.59 2.58 -10.20
CA ASP A 16 9.03 1.24 -10.42
C ASP A 16 7.63 1.14 -9.84
N THR A 17 6.74 0.47 -10.55
CA THR A 17 5.35 0.30 -10.12
C THR A 17 5.06 -1.16 -9.81
N LEU A 18 4.13 -1.35 -8.87
CA LEU A 18 3.66 -2.66 -8.46
C LEU A 18 2.14 -2.60 -8.36
N GLU A 19 1.45 -3.52 -9.05
CA GLU A 19 0.00 -3.63 -8.93
C GLU A 19 -0.31 -4.82 -8.04
N VAL A 20 -1.04 -4.56 -6.94
CA VAL A 20 -1.33 -5.57 -5.93
C VAL A 20 -2.75 -5.43 -5.40
N PHE A 21 -3.27 -6.54 -4.87
CA PHE A 21 -4.48 -6.54 -4.08
C PHE A 21 -4.07 -6.66 -2.61
N LEU A 22 -4.51 -5.69 -1.80
CA LEU A 22 -4.24 -5.71 -0.38
C LEU A 22 -5.53 -5.96 0.40
N ASP A 23 -5.39 -6.60 1.57
CA ASP A 23 -6.53 -6.92 2.43
C ASP A 23 -6.91 -5.67 3.24
N GLU A 24 -8.14 -5.18 3.04
CA GLU A 24 -8.61 -3.96 3.71
C GLU A 24 -8.74 -4.10 5.22
N ARG A 25 -8.82 -5.33 5.72
CA ARG A 25 -8.92 -5.58 7.17
C ARG A 25 -7.61 -5.40 7.88
N LEU A 26 -6.49 -5.38 7.14
CA LEU A 26 -5.14 -5.27 7.67
C LEU A 26 -4.57 -3.88 7.39
N SER A 27 -3.51 -3.52 8.13
CA SER A 27 -2.76 -2.29 7.89
C SER A 27 -1.82 -2.45 6.70
N PHE A 28 -1.22 -1.34 6.25
CA PHE A 28 -0.16 -1.41 5.24
C PHE A 28 1.00 -2.26 5.73
N LYS A 29 1.41 -2.06 7.00
CA LYS A 29 2.51 -2.81 7.59
C LYS A 29 2.25 -4.31 7.53
N GLU A 30 1.06 -4.74 7.90
CA GLU A 30 0.69 -6.16 7.88
C GLU A 30 0.62 -6.71 6.47
N ASN A 31 0.02 -5.94 5.54
CA ASN A 31 -0.03 -6.32 4.13
C ASN A 31 1.37 -6.46 3.53
N PHE A 32 2.27 -5.53 3.85
CA PHE A 32 3.64 -5.58 3.33
C PHE A 32 4.43 -6.76 3.86
N LYS A 33 4.17 -7.19 5.10
CA LYS A 33 4.76 -8.43 5.63
C LYS A 33 4.34 -9.64 4.81
N MET A 34 3.08 -9.69 4.40
CA MET A 34 2.57 -10.76 3.56
C MET A 34 3.19 -10.72 2.16
N LEU A 35 3.34 -9.52 1.60
CA LEU A 35 3.96 -9.34 0.29
C LEU A 35 5.43 -9.74 0.27
N LYS A 36 6.12 -9.64 1.40
CA LYS A 36 7.54 -9.98 1.48
C LYS A 36 7.83 -11.39 0.98
N SER A 37 6.92 -12.33 1.22
CA SER A 37 7.07 -13.72 0.76
C SER A 37 6.81 -13.89 -0.73
N LEU A 38 6.17 -12.90 -1.38
CA LEU A 38 5.77 -12.97 -2.79
C LEU A 38 6.58 -12.07 -3.71
N CYS A 39 7.24 -11.06 -3.15
CA CYS A 39 7.99 -10.07 -3.90
C CYS A 39 9.47 -10.15 -3.58
N GLU A 40 10.32 -9.80 -4.55
CA GLU A 40 11.76 -9.77 -4.34
C GLU A 40 12.19 -8.65 -3.39
N LYS A 41 11.47 -7.54 -3.42
CA LYS A 41 11.77 -6.38 -2.57
C LYS A 41 10.99 -6.44 -1.27
N ASP A 42 11.61 -5.93 -0.22
CA ASP A 42 11.02 -5.84 1.11
C ASP A 42 10.42 -4.44 1.31
N TYR A 43 9.08 -4.37 1.33
CA TYR A 43 8.36 -3.12 1.53
C TYR A 43 7.94 -2.88 2.98
N THR A 44 8.37 -3.75 3.91
CA THR A 44 7.88 -3.69 5.30
C THR A 44 8.20 -2.39 6.03
N LYS A 45 9.24 -1.67 5.59
CA LYS A 45 9.65 -0.39 6.18
C LYS A 45 9.26 0.82 5.32
N ALA A 46 8.56 0.59 4.20
CA ALA A 46 8.20 1.68 3.31
C ALA A 46 7.21 2.64 3.96
N GLU A 47 7.41 3.94 3.72
CA GLU A 47 6.43 4.96 4.04
C GLU A 47 5.43 5.07 2.89
N VAL A 48 4.15 5.23 3.21
CA VAL A 48 3.08 5.29 2.21
C VAL A 48 2.57 6.71 2.10
N TYR A 49 2.64 7.27 0.89
CA TYR A 49 2.26 8.65 0.61
C TYR A 49 1.07 8.69 -0.34
N ASP A 50 0.03 9.45 0.03
CA ASP A 50 -1.13 9.71 -0.84
C ASP A 50 -0.87 10.99 -1.63
N PRO A 51 -0.61 10.91 -2.95
CA PRO A 51 -0.29 12.08 -3.74
C PRO A 51 -1.49 13.00 -4.01
N TYR A 52 -2.70 12.49 -3.85
CA TYR A 52 -3.91 13.31 -4.04
C TYR A 52 -4.17 14.19 -2.82
N LYS A 53 -4.06 13.61 -1.63
CA LYS A 53 -4.25 14.35 -0.38
C LYS A 53 -2.98 15.02 0.10
N LYS A 54 -1.83 14.63 -0.48
CA LYS A 54 -0.49 15.15 -0.13
C LYS A 54 -0.15 14.92 1.34
N VAL A 55 -0.45 13.73 1.83
CA VAL A 55 -0.16 13.31 3.20
C VAL A 55 0.41 11.90 3.23
N PHE A 56 1.23 11.62 4.25
CA PHE A 56 1.64 10.26 4.54
C PHE A 56 0.54 9.55 5.32
N LEU A 57 0.27 8.32 4.96
CA LEU A 57 -0.75 7.50 5.61
C LEU A 57 -0.14 6.71 6.75
N ASP A 58 -0.91 6.53 7.83
CA ASP A 58 -0.49 5.73 8.98
C ASP A 58 -0.41 4.26 8.57
N ARG A 59 0.77 3.66 8.72
CA ARG A 59 1.04 2.28 8.33
C ARG A 59 0.40 1.26 9.26
N ASN A 60 -0.03 1.68 10.44
CA ASN A 60 -0.57 0.79 11.46
C ASN A 60 -2.10 0.79 11.50
N THR A 61 -2.74 1.65 10.72
CA THR A 61 -4.20 1.74 10.62
C THR A 61 -4.71 0.76 9.57
N SER A 62 -5.79 0.04 9.84
CA SER A 62 -6.38 -0.87 8.85
C SER A 62 -6.84 -0.08 7.63
N LEU A 63 -6.70 -0.68 6.44
CA LEU A 63 -6.99 0.03 5.18
C LEU A 63 -8.45 0.45 5.08
N SER A 64 -9.36 -0.31 5.69
CA SER A 64 -10.78 0.01 5.68
C SER A 64 -11.10 1.37 6.30
N GLU A 65 -10.27 1.85 7.23
CA GLU A 65 -10.50 3.12 7.90
C GLU A 65 -10.18 4.34 7.02
N PHE A 66 -9.40 4.14 5.94
CA PHE A 66 -9.10 5.24 5.01
C PHE A 66 -10.24 5.50 4.01
N GLY A 67 -11.17 4.57 3.87
CA GLY A 67 -12.29 4.73 2.96
C GLY A 67 -11.90 4.67 1.48
N PHE A 68 -10.85 3.91 1.14
CA PHE A 68 -10.44 3.75 -0.26
C PHE A 68 -11.56 3.15 -1.11
N GLN A 69 -11.75 3.69 -2.31
CA GLN A 69 -12.74 3.20 -3.25
C GLN A 69 -12.11 2.99 -4.62
N GLY A 70 -12.48 1.89 -5.25
CA GLY A 70 -12.01 1.58 -6.59
C GLY A 70 -10.51 1.31 -6.65
N PHE A 71 -9.89 1.83 -7.69
CA PHE A 71 -8.47 1.68 -7.93
C PHE A 71 -7.70 2.81 -7.25
N VAL A 72 -6.72 2.47 -6.41
CA VAL A 72 -5.99 3.44 -5.60
C VAL A 72 -4.53 3.51 -6.03
N PHE A 73 -4.04 4.72 -6.27
CA PHE A 73 -2.63 4.98 -6.58
C PHE A 73 -1.94 5.65 -5.39
N LEU A 74 -0.85 5.05 -4.92
CA LEU A 74 -0.06 5.58 -3.80
C LEU A 74 1.43 5.51 -4.15
N LYS A 75 2.23 6.33 -3.48
CA LYS A 75 3.68 6.32 -3.61
C LYS A 75 4.32 5.69 -2.39
N LEU A 76 5.42 4.98 -2.61
CA LEU A 76 6.20 4.37 -1.54
C LEU A 76 7.57 5.04 -1.44
N PHE A 77 7.95 5.39 -0.23
CA PHE A 77 9.30 5.88 0.10
C PHE A 77 9.99 4.79 0.90
N LEU A 78 10.94 4.14 0.27
CA LEU A 78 11.67 3.03 0.88
C LEU A 78 12.77 3.50 1.81
#